data_371f2ca3b08151db1cf56da013d74ec8
#
_entry.id   371f2ca3b08151db1cf56da013d74ec8
#
_cell.length_a   1.000
_cell.length_b   1.000
_cell.length_c   1.000
_cell.angle_alpha   90.00
_cell.angle_beta   90.00
_cell.angle_gamma   90.00
#
_symmetry.space_group_name_H-M   'P 1'
#
loop_
_entity.id
_entity.type
_entity.pdbx_description
1 polymer ?
#
loop_
_entity_poly.entity_id
_entity_poly.type
_entity_poly.pdbx_seq_one_letter_code
_entity_poly.pdbx_strand_id
1 'polypeptide(L)'
;MAWAEHSDERRSNMMTLILGGSGSGKSAYAEDHLLRAAGDKKKYYIATMQIRDAEMQAKVDRHHRLRQGKGFTTIEQPTELEQAVLQMEPAGAVLLECMSNLTANEMFSGEKPVDRQTVITKILQGMEGLRKQADPLVIVTNNVFEDGMIYDDSTMEYIEALGRINERLAAEADEVVEVVAGIPQRIKPGSPGAKAQNRQDSRG
;
A
#
# COMPACT_ATOMS: atom_id res chain seq x y z
N MET A 1 -28.06 -39.77 3.84
CA MET A 1 -28.18 -38.29 3.82
C MET A 1 -26.85 -37.72 4.23
N ALA A 2 -26.07 -37.29 3.26
CA ALA A 2 -24.74 -36.70 3.47
C ALA A 2 -24.92 -35.18 3.63
N TRP A 3 -24.56 -34.66 4.77
CA TRP A 3 -24.43 -33.22 4.99
C TRP A 3 -23.14 -32.78 4.31
N ALA A 4 -23.28 -32.09 3.19
CA ALA A 4 -22.17 -31.41 2.54
C ALA A 4 -21.71 -30.29 3.49
N GLU A 5 -20.53 -30.48 4.08
CA GLU A 5 -19.79 -29.41 4.73
C GLU A 5 -19.46 -28.36 3.67
N HIS A 6 -20.20 -27.28 3.69
CA HIS A 6 -19.77 -26.05 3.04
C HIS A 6 -18.60 -25.50 3.87
N SER A 7 -17.39 -25.92 3.51
CA SER A 7 -16.19 -25.20 3.92
C SER A 7 -16.31 -23.79 3.33
N ASP A 8 -16.74 -22.86 4.17
CA ASP A 8 -16.70 -21.41 3.93
C ASP A 8 -15.23 -21.00 3.76
N GLU A 9 -14.71 -21.18 2.55
CA GLU A 9 -13.45 -20.59 2.11
C GLU A 9 -13.62 -19.07 2.08
N ARG A 10 -13.66 -18.44 3.24
CA ARG A 10 -13.30 -17.06 3.39
C ARG A 10 -11.80 -16.94 3.12
N ARG A 11 -11.43 -16.93 1.86
CA ARG A 11 -10.17 -16.33 1.41
C ARG A 11 -10.25 -14.86 1.82
N SER A 12 -9.73 -14.56 2.98
CA SER A 12 -9.56 -13.18 3.39
C SER A 12 -8.43 -12.62 2.52
N ASN A 13 -8.77 -11.81 1.52
CA ASN A 13 -7.81 -10.98 0.81
C ASN A 13 -7.15 -10.07 1.86
N MET A 14 -6.01 -10.50 2.39
CA MET A 14 -5.36 -9.84 3.51
C MET A 14 -4.84 -8.48 3.08
N MET A 15 -5.31 -7.42 3.73
CA MET A 15 -4.88 -6.05 3.49
C MET A 15 -4.08 -5.52 4.67
N THR A 16 -2.84 -5.11 4.41
CA THR A 16 -1.95 -4.49 5.40
C THR A 16 -1.66 -3.05 5.01
N LEU A 17 -1.90 -2.11 5.94
CA LEU A 17 -1.51 -0.72 5.81
C LEU A 17 -0.21 -0.47 6.57
N ILE A 18 0.80 0.07 5.89
CA ILE A 18 2.10 0.40 6.47
C ILE A 18 2.33 1.90 6.36
N LEU A 19 2.48 2.55 7.52
CA LEU A 19 2.67 3.99 7.61
C LEU A 19 4.00 4.34 8.29
N GLY A 20 4.43 5.58 8.14
CA GLY A 20 5.65 6.09 8.77
C GLY A 20 6.20 7.32 8.05
N GLY A 21 7.09 8.05 8.72
CA GLY A 21 7.73 9.24 8.18
C GLY A 21 8.66 8.96 7.00
N SER A 22 9.11 10.02 6.32
CA SER A 22 10.12 9.91 5.26
C SER A 22 11.41 9.29 5.83
N GLY A 23 11.99 8.32 5.12
CA GLY A 23 13.22 7.66 5.58
C GLY A 23 13.06 6.70 6.76
N SER A 24 11.85 6.42 7.23
CA SER A 24 11.58 5.53 8.38
C SER A 24 11.93 4.06 8.14
N GLY A 25 12.19 3.65 6.89
CA GLY A 25 12.40 2.24 6.53
C GLY A 25 11.13 1.49 6.13
N LYS A 26 9.96 2.17 6.07
CA LYS A 26 8.67 1.57 5.75
C LYS A 26 8.63 0.83 4.41
N SER A 27 9.28 1.37 3.35
CA SER A 27 9.29 0.74 2.03
C SER A 27 10.00 -0.62 2.05
N ALA A 28 11.17 -0.70 2.70
CA ALA A 28 11.90 -1.96 2.85
C ALA A 28 11.09 -2.97 3.66
N TYR A 29 10.47 -2.51 4.76
CA TYR A 29 9.61 -3.36 5.57
C TYR A 29 8.40 -3.87 4.77
N ALA A 30 7.76 -3.01 3.97
CA ALA A 30 6.60 -3.37 3.15
C ALA A 30 6.95 -4.41 2.07
N GLU A 31 8.08 -4.25 1.39
CA GLU A 31 8.58 -5.23 0.44
C GLU A 31 8.80 -6.60 1.11
N ASP A 32 9.52 -6.63 2.23
CA ASP A 32 9.79 -7.86 2.98
C ASP A 32 8.50 -8.49 3.52
N HIS A 33 7.56 -7.68 3.98
CA HIS A 33 6.26 -8.14 4.45
C HIS A 33 5.47 -8.82 3.33
N LEU A 34 5.37 -8.18 2.16
CA LEU A 34 4.71 -8.76 0.99
C LEU A 34 5.39 -10.04 0.53
N LEU A 35 6.73 -10.06 0.42
CA LEU A 35 7.47 -11.23 -0.04
C LEU A 35 7.23 -12.47 0.83
N ARG A 36 7.14 -12.27 2.15
CA ARG A 36 6.80 -13.37 3.09
C ARG A 36 5.38 -13.87 2.93
N ALA A 37 4.43 -12.98 2.62
CA ALA A 37 3.02 -13.33 2.50
C ALA A 37 2.62 -13.83 1.10
N ALA A 38 3.39 -13.48 0.06
CA ALA A 38 3.05 -13.76 -1.33
C ALA A 38 3.17 -15.23 -1.73
N GLY A 39 4.05 -16.00 -1.09
CA GLY A 39 4.36 -17.37 -1.56
C GLY A 39 4.78 -17.37 -3.02
N ASP A 40 4.20 -18.30 -3.80
CA ASP A 40 4.47 -18.46 -5.23
C ASP A 40 3.61 -17.57 -6.14
N LYS A 41 2.79 -16.67 -5.55
CA LYS A 41 1.92 -15.77 -6.30
C LYS A 41 2.72 -14.78 -7.13
N LYS A 42 2.15 -14.37 -8.27
CA LYS A 42 2.70 -13.28 -9.07
C LYS A 42 2.67 -11.99 -8.24
N LYS A 43 3.79 -11.27 -8.27
CA LYS A 43 4.00 -10.08 -7.44
C LYS A 43 3.96 -8.83 -8.29
N TYR A 44 3.13 -7.88 -7.89
CA TYR A 44 2.99 -6.58 -8.54
C TYR A 44 3.43 -5.47 -7.62
N TYR A 45 4.15 -4.52 -8.18
CA TYR A 45 4.52 -3.29 -7.52
C TYR A 45 3.88 -2.14 -8.27
N ILE A 46 2.89 -1.49 -7.65
CA ILE A 46 2.25 -0.31 -8.22
C ILE A 46 3.03 0.93 -7.77
N ALA A 47 3.76 1.53 -8.71
CA ALA A 47 4.55 2.73 -8.50
C ALA A 47 3.71 3.97 -8.80
N THR A 48 3.52 4.81 -7.80
CA THR A 48 2.72 6.03 -7.93
C THR A 48 3.55 7.31 -8.06
N MET A 49 4.89 7.21 -8.05
CA MET A 49 5.77 8.37 -8.19
C MET A 49 5.76 8.89 -9.62
N GLN A 50 5.44 10.17 -9.80
CA GLN A 50 5.65 10.87 -11.06
C GLN A 50 7.09 11.37 -11.16
N ILE A 51 7.74 11.14 -12.30
CA ILE A 51 9.08 11.64 -12.56
C ILE A 51 8.94 13.05 -13.15
N ARG A 52 9.34 14.07 -12.37
CA ARG A 52 9.29 15.48 -12.78
C ARG A 52 10.68 16.10 -12.96
N ASP A 53 11.70 15.48 -12.37
CA ASP A 53 13.07 15.95 -12.39
C ASP A 53 14.07 14.79 -12.28
N ALA A 54 15.38 15.12 -12.43
CA ALA A 54 16.45 14.13 -12.37
C ALA A 54 16.64 13.50 -10.98
N GLU A 55 16.27 14.18 -9.90
CA GLU A 55 16.33 13.63 -8.54
C GLU A 55 15.27 12.55 -8.34
N MET A 56 14.05 12.82 -8.81
CA MET A 56 12.96 11.81 -8.79
C MET A 56 13.30 10.61 -9.66
N GLN A 57 13.90 10.82 -10.86
CA GLN A 57 14.39 9.72 -11.69
C GLN A 57 15.42 8.87 -10.95
N ALA A 58 16.40 9.49 -10.28
CA ALA A 58 17.40 8.76 -9.51
C ALA A 58 16.79 7.95 -8.35
N LYS A 59 15.73 8.45 -7.70
CA LYS A 59 14.96 7.72 -6.68
C LYS A 59 14.26 6.51 -7.29
N VAL A 60 13.57 6.67 -8.41
CA VAL A 60 12.90 5.57 -9.13
C VAL A 60 13.91 4.50 -9.55
N ASP A 61 15.05 4.90 -10.16
CA ASP A 61 16.11 3.97 -10.56
C ASP A 61 16.69 3.20 -9.37
N ARG A 62 16.86 3.86 -8.23
CA ARG A 62 17.29 3.22 -6.99
C ARG A 62 16.26 2.18 -6.52
N HIS A 63 14.98 2.50 -6.53
CA HIS A 63 13.91 1.58 -6.17
C HIS A 63 13.82 0.40 -7.14
N HIS A 64 14.00 0.62 -8.45
CA HIS A 64 14.08 -0.44 -9.44
C HIS A 64 15.26 -1.40 -9.15
N ARG A 65 16.46 -0.86 -8.89
CA ARG A 65 17.65 -1.68 -8.55
C ARG A 65 17.44 -2.51 -7.28
N LEU A 66 16.82 -1.94 -6.24
CA LEU A 66 16.55 -2.65 -4.99
C LEU A 66 15.53 -3.78 -5.14
N ARG A 67 14.66 -3.71 -6.15
CA ARG A 67 13.67 -4.75 -6.48
C ARG A 67 14.16 -5.79 -7.48
N GLN A 68 15.31 -5.56 -8.13
CA GLN A 68 15.88 -6.54 -9.05
C GLN A 68 16.04 -7.90 -8.38
N GLY A 69 15.59 -8.97 -9.05
CA GLY A 69 15.68 -10.34 -8.53
C GLY A 69 14.60 -10.73 -7.51
N LYS A 70 13.73 -9.82 -7.07
CA LYS A 70 12.64 -10.11 -6.12
C LYS A 70 11.35 -10.61 -6.81
N GLY A 71 11.33 -10.64 -8.14
CA GLY A 71 10.22 -11.19 -8.94
C GLY A 71 8.99 -10.28 -9.03
N PHE A 72 9.15 -8.97 -8.82
CA PHE A 72 8.07 -8.00 -9.03
C PHE A 72 7.89 -7.65 -10.51
N THR A 73 6.61 -7.59 -10.94
CA THR A 73 6.20 -6.86 -12.13
C THR A 73 5.82 -5.44 -11.71
N THR A 74 6.54 -4.43 -12.18
CA THR A 74 6.26 -3.01 -11.86
C THR A 74 5.18 -2.48 -12.80
N ILE A 75 4.18 -1.82 -12.23
CA ILE A 75 3.11 -1.09 -12.92
C ILE A 75 3.28 0.39 -12.53
N GLU A 76 3.67 1.22 -13.48
CA GLU A 76 3.79 2.67 -13.28
C GLU A 76 2.40 3.28 -13.41
N GLN A 77 1.79 3.63 -12.28
CA GLN A 77 0.42 4.15 -12.22
C GLN A 77 0.32 5.33 -11.26
N PRO A 78 0.72 6.52 -11.69
CA PRO A 78 0.74 7.71 -10.83
C PRO A 78 -0.65 8.28 -10.49
N THR A 79 -1.65 8.01 -11.33
CA THR A 79 -3.06 8.40 -11.17
C THR A 79 -3.97 7.27 -11.65
N GLU A 80 -5.29 7.39 -11.47
CA GLU A 80 -6.28 6.45 -12.01
C GLU A 80 -5.99 4.98 -11.62
N LEU A 81 -5.94 4.73 -10.32
CA LEU A 81 -5.54 3.44 -9.75
C LEU A 81 -6.30 2.24 -10.34
N GLU A 82 -7.53 2.42 -10.80
CA GLU A 82 -8.33 1.41 -11.47
C GLU A 82 -7.68 0.87 -12.76
N GLN A 83 -6.84 1.67 -13.42
CA GLN A 83 -6.10 1.21 -14.61
C GLN A 83 -5.00 0.20 -14.26
N ALA A 84 -4.43 0.28 -13.05
CA ALA A 84 -3.48 -0.72 -12.58
C ALA A 84 -4.15 -2.08 -12.38
N VAL A 85 -5.41 -2.09 -11.91
CA VAL A 85 -6.18 -3.32 -11.70
C VAL A 85 -6.34 -4.13 -12.99
N LEU A 86 -6.51 -3.43 -14.13
CA LEU A 86 -6.66 -4.08 -15.45
C LEU A 86 -5.38 -4.75 -15.97
N GLN A 87 -4.23 -4.40 -15.39
CA GLN A 87 -2.92 -4.93 -15.78
C GLN A 87 -2.46 -6.13 -14.94
N MET A 88 -3.27 -6.53 -13.96
CA MET A 88 -2.92 -7.60 -13.03
C MET A 88 -3.75 -8.87 -13.25
N GLU A 89 -3.14 -10.01 -13.00
CA GLU A 89 -3.86 -11.27 -12.86
C GLU A 89 -4.59 -11.33 -11.51
N PRO A 90 -5.76 -11.99 -11.46
CA PRO A 90 -6.49 -12.18 -10.20
C PRO A 90 -5.66 -12.88 -9.12
N ALA A 91 -5.88 -12.50 -7.86
CA ALA A 91 -5.21 -13.05 -6.68
C ALA A 91 -3.68 -12.88 -6.66
N GLY A 92 -3.14 -11.92 -7.41
CA GLY A 92 -1.74 -11.53 -7.31
C GLY A 92 -1.42 -10.83 -5.99
N ALA A 93 -0.17 -10.96 -5.53
CA ALA A 93 0.35 -10.23 -4.38
C ALA A 93 0.72 -8.80 -4.80
N VAL A 94 0.19 -7.78 -4.13
CA VAL A 94 0.32 -6.38 -4.58
C VAL A 94 0.93 -5.51 -3.50
N LEU A 95 1.94 -4.73 -3.88
CA LEU A 95 2.49 -3.61 -3.09
C LEU A 95 2.19 -2.30 -3.81
N LEU A 96 1.43 -1.42 -3.17
CA LEU A 96 1.19 -0.05 -3.63
C LEU A 96 2.12 0.93 -2.91
N GLU A 97 2.97 1.63 -3.64
CA GLU A 97 3.91 2.62 -3.10
C GLU A 97 3.93 3.91 -3.95
N CYS A 98 3.38 5.00 -3.37
CA CYS A 98 2.71 5.14 -2.08
C CYS A 98 1.40 5.93 -2.21
N MET A 99 0.54 5.80 -1.24
CA MET A 99 -0.76 6.49 -1.20
C MET A 99 -0.60 8.02 -1.20
N SER A 100 0.43 8.55 -0.51
CA SER A 100 0.69 9.99 -0.48
C SER A 100 1.02 10.57 -1.86
N ASN A 101 1.84 9.87 -2.68
CA ASN A 101 2.10 10.30 -4.04
C ASN A 101 0.84 10.21 -4.91
N LEU A 102 0.09 9.12 -4.81
CA LEU A 102 -1.17 8.96 -5.52
C LEU A 102 -2.15 10.10 -5.21
N THR A 103 -2.33 10.42 -3.93
CA THR A 103 -3.21 11.52 -3.50
C THR A 103 -2.75 12.87 -4.05
N ALA A 104 -1.45 13.18 -3.98
CA ALA A 104 -0.90 14.42 -4.53
C ALA A 104 -1.06 14.49 -6.05
N ASN A 105 -0.84 13.39 -6.76
CA ASN A 105 -0.97 13.36 -8.21
C ASN A 105 -2.42 13.52 -8.64
N GLU A 106 -3.37 12.83 -8.01
CA GLU A 106 -4.80 12.98 -8.32
C GLU A 106 -5.30 14.41 -8.05
N MET A 107 -4.73 15.09 -7.06
CA MET A 107 -5.11 16.45 -6.72
C MET A 107 -4.46 17.50 -7.63
N PHE A 108 -3.18 17.33 -8.03
CA PHE A 108 -2.39 18.41 -8.60
C PHE A 108 -1.81 18.14 -10.00
N SER A 109 -2.14 17.01 -10.67
CA SER A 109 -1.59 16.73 -12.01
C SER A 109 -2.33 17.46 -13.16
N GLY A 110 -3.49 18.03 -12.90
CA GLY A 110 -4.26 18.80 -13.88
C GLY A 110 -3.88 20.28 -13.91
N GLU A 111 -4.54 21.04 -14.81
CA GLU A 111 -4.36 22.52 -14.90
C GLU A 111 -4.85 23.25 -13.64
N LYS A 112 -5.80 22.66 -12.94
CA LYS A 112 -6.34 23.17 -11.67
C LYS A 112 -6.38 22.05 -10.64
N PRO A 113 -6.19 22.37 -9.36
CA PRO A 113 -6.36 21.38 -8.29
C PRO A 113 -7.78 20.80 -8.32
N VAL A 114 -7.86 19.49 -8.13
CA VAL A 114 -9.13 18.78 -7.95
C VAL A 114 -9.55 18.88 -6.48
N ASP A 115 -10.83 19.08 -6.23
CA ASP A 115 -11.34 19.19 -4.87
C ASP A 115 -11.12 17.90 -4.06
N ARG A 116 -10.90 18.08 -2.77
CA ARG A 116 -10.58 17.03 -1.82
C ARG A 116 -11.56 15.84 -1.85
N GLN A 117 -12.86 16.13 -1.86
CA GLN A 117 -13.88 15.09 -1.78
C GLN A 117 -13.91 14.21 -3.04
N THR A 118 -13.71 14.81 -4.20
CA THR A 118 -13.58 14.10 -5.49
C THR A 118 -12.36 13.17 -5.46
N VAL A 119 -11.20 13.66 -5.00
CA VAL A 119 -9.97 12.86 -4.88
C VAL A 119 -10.15 11.69 -3.92
N ILE A 120 -10.70 11.93 -2.72
CA ILE A 120 -10.97 10.87 -1.74
C ILE A 120 -11.86 9.78 -2.36
N THR A 121 -12.97 10.19 -2.99
CA THR A 121 -13.92 9.26 -3.58
C THR A 121 -13.28 8.41 -4.68
N LYS A 122 -12.53 9.05 -5.60
CA LYS A 122 -11.83 8.38 -6.69
C LYS A 122 -10.84 7.35 -6.19
N ILE A 123 -9.97 7.74 -5.23
CA ILE A 123 -8.96 6.84 -4.67
C ILE A 123 -9.60 5.66 -3.97
N LEU A 124 -10.62 5.88 -3.12
CA LEU A 124 -11.28 4.79 -2.41
C LEU A 124 -12.01 3.83 -3.35
N GLN A 125 -12.59 4.30 -4.44
CA GLN A 125 -13.16 3.42 -5.48
C GLN A 125 -12.09 2.57 -6.17
N GLY A 126 -10.94 3.16 -6.54
CA GLY A 126 -9.81 2.41 -7.09
C GLY A 126 -9.27 1.37 -6.11
N MET A 127 -9.20 1.73 -4.82
CA MET A 127 -8.77 0.81 -3.75
C MET A 127 -9.73 -0.36 -3.55
N GLU A 128 -11.04 -0.14 -3.68
CA GLU A 128 -12.03 -1.23 -3.64
C GLU A 128 -11.81 -2.24 -4.78
N GLY A 129 -11.55 -1.75 -6.00
CA GLY A 129 -11.19 -2.58 -7.14
C GLY A 129 -9.92 -3.38 -6.90
N LEU A 130 -8.87 -2.70 -6.40
CA LEU A 130 -7.59 -3.33 -6.09
C LEU A 130 -7.71 -4.42 -5.02
N ARG A 131 -8.47 -4.16 -3.95
CA ARG A 131 -8.71 -5.12 -2.87
C ARG A 131 -9.42 -6.39 -3.34
N LYS A 132 -10.33 -6.28 -4.32
CA LYS A 132 -11.02 -7.45 -4.90
C LYS A 132 -10.08 -8.31 -5.74
N GLN A 133 -9.05 -7.71 -6.34
CA GLN A 133 -8.13 -8.35 -7.28
C GLN A 133 -6.87 -8.90 -6.60
N ALA A 134 -6.41 -8.27 -5.52
CA ALA A 134 -5.15 -8.56 -4.87
C ALA A 134 -5.29 -9.51 -3.67
N ASP A 135 -4.29 -10.39 -3.47
CA ASP A 135 -4.16 -11.23 -2.28
C ASP A 135 -2.71 -11.72 -2.10
N PRO A 136 -1.95 -11.24 -1.13
CA PRO A 136 -2.22 -10.11 -0.22
C PRO A 136 -2.07 -8.74 -0.87
N LEU A 137 -2.66 -7.72 -0.26
CA LEU A 137 -2.51 -6.32 -0.59
C LEU A 137 -1.73 -5.59 0.52
N VAL A 138 -0.59 -5.00 0.18
CA VAL A 138 0.20 -4.16 1.08
C VAL A 138 0.19 -2.73 0.54
N ILE A 139 -0.17 -1.77 1.38
CA ILE A 139 -0.26 -0.35 1.03
C ILE A 139 0.72 0.44 1.88
N VAL A 140 1.57 1.23 1.23
CA VAL A 140 2.48 2.17 1.90
C VAL A 140 1.89 3.56 1.87
N THR A 141 1.91 4.24 3.02
CA THR A 141 1.51 5.65 3.13
C THR A 141 2.47 6.43 4.03
N ASN A 142 2.40 7.75 3.98
CA ASN A 142 3.17 8.62 4.86
C ASN A 142 2.30 9.13 6.01
N ASN A 143 2.96 9.36 7.15
CA ASN A 143 2.44 10.18 8.24
C ASN A 143 3.00 11.60 8.03
N VAL A 144 2.15 12.54 7.60
CA VAL A 144 2.55 13.93 7.25
C VAL A 144 1.87 14.97 8.17
N PHE A 145 1.29 14.53 9.30
CA PHE A 145 0.32 15.32 10.05
C PHE A 145 0.88 15.92 11.35
N GLU A 146 2.16 15.73 11.69
CA GLU A 146 2.64 15.95 13.06
C GLU A 146 3.79 16.97 13.18
N ASP A 147 4.05 17.78 12.16
CA ASP A 147 5.17 18.74 12.20
C ASP A 147 4.81 20.10 12.82
N GLY A 148 3.52 20.35 13.10
CA GLY A 148 3.04 21.59 13.71
C GLY A 148 3.19 22.83 12.83
N MET A 149 3.47 22.66 11.54
CA MET A 149 3.60 23.78 10.59
C MET A 149 2.24 24.25 10.10
N ILE A 150 2.14 25.54 9.83
CA ILE A 150 0.99 26.13 9.13
C ILE A 150 1.34 26.16 7.65
N TYR A 151 0.59 25.41 6.86
CA TYR A 151 0.74 25.34 5.42
C TYR A 151 -0.27 26.24 4.70
N ASP A 152 -0.04 26.47 3.41
CA ASP A 152 -1.01 27.11 2.53
C ASP A 152 -2.27 26.24 2.37
N ASP A 153 -3.37 26.86 1.91
CA ASP A 153 -4.68 26.19 1.82
C ASP A 153 -4.63 24.93 0.94
N SER A 154 -3.85 24.92 -0.15
CA SER A 154 -3.76 23.77 -1.06
C SER A 154 -3.03 22.58 -0.42
N THR A 155 -2.00 22.87 0.36
CA THR A 155 -1.29 21.87 1.14
C THR A 155 -2.16 21.32 2.27
N MET A 156 -2.96 22.18 2.94
CA MET A 156 -3.93 21.74 3.95
C MET A 156 -5.00 20.83 3.36
N GLU A 157 -5.55 21.16 2.19
CA GLU A 157 -6.51 20.29 1.47
C GLU A 157 -5.91 18.91 1.15
N TYR A 158 -4.64 18.85 0.72
CA TYR A 158 -3.93 17.59 0.50
C TYR A 158 -3.75 16.79 1.80
N ILE A 159 -3.30 17.44 2.87
CA ILE A 159 -3.10 16.80 4.18
C ILE A 159 -4.43 16.21 4.68
N GLU A 160 -5.52 16.96 4.60
CA GLU A 160 -6.83 16.48 5.01
C GLU A 160 -7.35 15.33 4.12
N ALA A 161 -7.13 15.40 2.79
CA ALA A 161 -7.48 14.32 1.88
C ALA A 161 -6.74 13.02 2.23
N LEU A 162 -5.41 13.11 2.38
CA LEU A 162 -4.58 11.95 2.73
C LEU A 162 -4.96 11.39 4.11
N GLY A 163 -5.25 12.27 5.10
CA GLY A 163 -5.71 11.88 6.43
C GLY A 163 -6.99 11.06 6.37
N ARG A 164 -8.00 11.50 5.63
CA ARG A 164 -9.27 10.79 5.46
C ARG A 164 -9.10 9.45 4.73
N ILE A 165 -8.24 9.42 3.71
CA ILE A 165 -7.92 8.18 3.00
C ILE A 165 -7.24 7.19 3.96
N ASN A 166 -6.23 7.63 4.72
CA ASN A 166 -5.51 6.80 5.68
C ASN A 166 -6.44 6.26 6.77
N GLU A 167 -7.32 7.10 7.32
CA GLU A 167 -8.34 6.70 8.31
C GLU A 167 -9.23 5.58 7.76
N ARG A 168 -9.72 5.74 6.53
CA ARG A 168 -10.57 4.73 5.89
C ARG A 168 -9.84 3.43 5.62
N LEU A 169 -8.61 3.51 5.07
CA LEU A 169 -7.78 2.34 4.81
C LEU A 169 -7.40 1.61 6.11
N ALA A 170 -7.07 2.33 7.19
CA ALA A 170 -6.77 1.74 8.48
C ALA A 170 -7.97 1.02 9.10
N ALA A 171 -9.18 1.59 8.94
CA ALA A 171 -10.41 0.94 9.39
C ALA A 171 -10.66 -0.39 8.67
N GLU A 172 -10.41 -0.44 7.36
CA GLU A 172 -10.64 -1.60 6.50
C GLU A 172 -9.49 -2.62 6.49
N ALA A 173 -8.26 -2.20 6.81
CA ALA A 173 -7.10 -3.08 6.84
C ALA A 173 -7.23 -4.17 7.90
N ASP A 174 -6.75 -5.37 7.60
CA ASP A 174 -6.62 -6.46 8.57
C ASP A 174 -5.48 -6.20 9.56
N GLU A 175 -4.39 -5.60 9.08
CA GLU A 175 -3.22 -5.23 9.89
C GLU A 175 -2.81 -3.78 9.58
N VAL A 176 -2.44 -3.02 10.63
CA VAL A 176 -1.86 -1.68 10.50
C VAL A 176 -0.53 -1.65 11.25
N VAL A 177 0.53 -1.25 10.55
CA VAL A 177 1.89 -1.18 11.09
C VAL A 177 2.46 0.20 10.89
N GLU A 178 2.96 0.82 11.94
CA GLU A 178 3.78 2.02 11.84
C GLU A 178 5.27 1.63 11.90
N VAL A 179 6.08 2.21 11.00
CA VAL A 179 7.53 1.99 11.00
C VAL A 179 8.23 3.26 11.45
N VAL A 180 8.88 3.18 12.60
CA VAL A 180 9.64 4.27 13.22
C VAL A 180 11.10 3.86 13.31
N ALA A 181 12.01 4.61 12.66
CA ALA A 181 13.46 4.33 12.70
C ALA A 181 13.82 2.85 12.36
N GLY A 182 13.13 2.27 11.39
CA GLY A 182 13.31 0.87 10.98
C GLY A 182 12.61 -0.17 11.85
N ILE A 183 11.95 0.25 12.94
CA ILE A 183 11.29 -0.65 13.88
C ILE A 183 9.79 -0.66 13.58
N PRO A 184 9.20 -1.82 13.19
CA PRO A 184 7.76 -1.92 12.97
C PRO A 184 7.00 -2.01 14.30
N GLN A 185 5.98 -1.18 14.44
CA GLN A 185 5.05 -1.19 15.56
C GLN A 185 3.65 -1.55 15.04
N ARG A 186 3.08 -2.63 15.55
CA ARG A 186 1.72 -3.05 15.18
C ARG A 186 0.69 -2.22 15.92
N ILE A 187 -0.03 -1.38 15.19
CA ILE A 187 -1.12 -0.54 15.70
C ILE A 187 -2.44 -1.33 15.73
N LYS A 188 -2.71 -2.07 14.65
CA LYS A 188 -3.83 -3.00 14.56
C LYS A 188 -3.26 -4.38 14.22
N PRO A 189 -3.37 -5.37 15.12
CA PRO A 189 -2.89 -6.72 14.85
C PRO A 189 -3.76 -7.39 13.78
N GLY A 190 -3.13 -8.15 12.90
CA GLY A 190 -3.82 -9.00 11.94
C GLY A 190 -4.70 -10.05 12.62
N SER A 191 -5.75 -10.48 11.94
CA SER A 191 -6.64 -11.54 12.44
C SER A 191 -5.85 -12.82 12.77
N PRO A 192 -6.22 -13.60 13.83
CA PRO A 192 -5.42 -14.73 14.35
C PRO A 192 -5.27 -15.95 13.43
N GLY A 193 -5.51 -15.82 12.11
CA GLY A 193 -5.38 -16.89 11.12
C GLY A 193 -4.00 -17.08 10.52
N ALA A 194 -3.09 -16.13 10.64
CA ALA A 194 -1.71 -16.22 10.15
C ALA A 194 -0.75 -16.68 11.27
N LYS A 195 -0.96 -17.87 11.82
CA LYS A 195 0.00 -18.46 12.75
C LYS A 195 1.30 -18.75 12.04
N ALA A 196 2.36 -18.08 12.48
CA ALA A 196 3.74 -18.37 12.22
C ALA A 196 4.03 -19.88 12.40
N GLN A 197 4.19 -20.61 11.31
CA GLN A 197 5.02 -21.81 11.29
C GLN A 197 6.48 -21.35 11.27
N ASN A 198 7.04 -21.10 12.44
CA ASN A 198 8.49 -21.18 12.65
C ASN A 198 8.83 -20.94 14.12
N ARG A 199 8.74 -22.00 14.93
CA ARG A 199 9.55 -22.19 16.14
C ARG A 199 9.56 -23.68 16.50
N GLN A 200 10.32 -24.46 15.75
CA GLN A 200 10.90 -25.74 16.25
C GLN A 200 11.95 -26.15 15.24
N ASP A 201 13.17 -25.69 15.45
CA ASP A 201 14.40 -26.41 15.12
C ASP A 201 15.58 -25.59 15.67
N SER A 202 15.79 -25.70 16.96
CA SER A 202 17.11 -25.45 17.58
C SER A 202 17.09 -25.94 19.01
N ARG A 203 17.04 -27.27 19.16
CA ARG A 203 17.60 -28.02 20.31
C ARG A 203 17.87 -29.44 19.82
N GLY A 204 19.09 -29.69 19.43
CA GLY A 204 19.72 -30.96 19.18
C GLY A 204 21.20 -30.73 19.02
#